data_2e91f87bc8364b468fb1bace53cd9a31
#
_entry.id   2e91f87bc8364b468fb1bace53cd9a31
#
_cell.length_a   1.000
_cell.length_b   1.000
_cell.length_c   1.000
_cell.angle_alpha   90.00
_cell.angle_beta   90.00
_cell.angle_gamma   90.00
#
_symmetry.space_group_name_H-M   'P 1'
#
loop_
_entity.id
_entity.type
_entity.pdbx_description
1 polymer ?
#
loop_
_entity_poly.entity_id
_entity_poly.type
_entity_poly.pdbx_seq_one_letter_code
_entity_poly.pdbx_strand_id
1 'polypeptide(L)'
;MPQSLVKIVVHIVFSTKDRRPLIAPEIERRLYAYIRGIIDNNGGRMIAAGGMPDHLHILSSIGRTAIDQLVGDVKRDTSKWIKKQDPVFRDFYWQRGYGAFSVSESQIAAVTKYIANQKEHHKKQTWQDEFRELCQKHGVELDERYCWD
;
A
#
# COMPACT_ATOMS: atom_id res chain seq x y z
N MET A 1 17.61 30.05 -10.22
CA MET A 1 16.96 29.21 -9.19
C MET A 1 17.80 27.99 -8.89
N PRO A 2 18.18 27.75 -7.63
CA PRO A 2 18.86 26.52 -7.31
C PRO A 2 17.91 25.33 -7.54
N GLN A 3 18.47 24.24 -8.03
CA GLN A 3 17.73 23.01 -8.27
C GLN A 3 17.88 22.05 -7.08
N SER A 4 16.78 21.59 -6.54
CA SER A 4 16.78 20.54 -5.52
C SER A 4 16.47 19.20 -6.19
N LEU A 5 17.35 18.24 -5.99
CA LEU A 5 17.23 16.90 -6.59
C LEU A 5 16.91 15.90 -5.48
N VAL A 6 15.68 15.41 -5.48
CA VAL A 6 15.20 14.48 -4.46
C VAL A 6 14.54 13.29 -5.15
N LYS A 7 14.94 12.08 -4.76
CA LYS A 7 14.24 10.85 -5.14
C LYS A 7 14.22 9.92 -3.94
N ILE A 8 13.05 9.76 -3.35
CA ILE A 8 12.81 8.86 -2.22
C ILE A 8 11.71 7.91 -2.63
N VAL A 9 12.02 6.62 -2.67
CA VAL A 9 11.06 5.57 -3.04
C VAL A 9 10.74 4.75 -1.81
N VAL A 10 9.45 4.50 -1.59
CA VAL A 10 8.96 3.73 -0.45
C VAL A 10 8.04 2.62 -0.93
N HIS A 11 8.07 1.51 -0.20
CA HIS A 11 7.14 0.40 -0.32
C HIS A 11 6.15 0.51 0.83
N ILE A 12 4.91 0.84 0.53
CA ILE A 12 3.84 1.03 1.51
C ILE A 12 2.94 -0.20 1.48
N VAL A 13 2.61 -0.73 2.66
CA VAL A 13 1.75 -1.92 2.79
C VAL A 13 0.75 -1.72 3.91
N PHE A 14 -0.49 -2.11 3.68
CA PHE A 14 -1.51 -2.15 4.74
C PHE A 14 -2.64 -3.09 4.34
N SER A 15 -3.35 -3.58 5.35
CA SER A 15 -4.46 -4.50 5.15
C SER A 15 -5.80 -3.79 5.28
N THR A 16 -6.85 -4.49 4.87
CA THR A 16 -8.22 -4.17 5.28
C THR A 16 -8.37 -4.41 6.78
N LYS A 17 -9.42 -3.83 7.36
CA LYS A 17 -9.72 -4.06 8.78
C LYS A 17 -9.95 -5.55 9.02
N ASP A 18 -9.29 -6.07 10.05
CA ASP A 18 -9.35 -7.49 10.46
C ASP A 18 -8.96 -8.46 9.33
N ARG A 19 -8.26 -7.97 8.31
CA ARG A 19 -7.84 -8.76 7.13
C ARG A 19 -9.00 -9.41 6.39
N ARG A 20 -10.16 -8.76 6.42
CA ARG A 20 -11.33 -9.24 5.69
C ARG A 20 -11.12 -9.06 4.18
N PRO A 21 -11.58 -10.00 3.35
CA PRO A 21 -11.39 -9.93 1.90
C PRO A 21 -12.34 -8.91 1.25
N LEU A 22 -12.10 -7.62 1.52
CA LEU A 22 -12.99 -6.53 1.12
C LEU A 22 -12.63 -5.89 -0.22
N ILE A 23 -11.42 -6.13 -0.75
CA ILE A 23 -11.02 -5.60 -2.06
C ILE A 23 -11.49 -6.61 -3.12
N ALA A 24 -12.65 -6.34 -3.70
CA ALA A 24 -13.21 -7.22 -4.72
C ALA A 24 -12.38 -7.15 -6.01
N PRO A 25 -12.17 -8.29 -6.71
CA PRO A 25 -11.41 -8.29 -7.96
C PRO A 25 -11.97 -7.31 -9.00
N GLU A 26 -13.27 -7.07 -9.01
CA GLU A 26 -13.93 -6.17 -9.97
C GLU A 26 -13.51 -4.72 -9.81
N ILE A 27 -13.12 -4.29 -8.61
CA ILE A 27 -12.72 -2.90 -8.36
C ILE A 27 -11.20 -2.71 -8.27
N GLU A 28 -10.44 -3.80 -8.20
CA GLU A 28 -9.00 -3.77 -7.90
C GLU A 28 -8.24 -2.83 -8.86
N ARG A 29 -8.41 -3.01 -10.16
CA ARG A 29 -7.71 -2.20 -11.18
C ARG A 29 -8.07 -0.72 -11.07
N ARG A 30 -9.35 -0.42 -10.88
CA ARG A 30 -9.83 0.96 -10.74
C ARG A 30 -9.35 1.58 -9.43
N LEU A 31 -9.25 0.79 -8.37
CA LEU A 31 -8.71 1.23 -7.10
C LEU A 31 -7.25 1.68 -7.26
N TYR A 32 -6.43 0.90 -7.93
CA TYR A 32 -5.04 1.28 -8.15
C TYR A 32 -4.90 2.54 -9.00
N ALA A 33 -5.75 2.71 -10.00
CA ALA A 33 -5.78 3.95 -10.80
C ALA A 33 -6.18 5.15 -9.94
N TYR A 34 -7.13 4.97 -9.03
CA TYR A 34 -7.56 6.03 -8.12
C TYR A 34 -6.43 6.41 -7.13
N ILE A 35 -5.72 5.42 -6.60
CA ILE A 35 -4.56 5.65 -5.74
C ILE A 35 -3.47 6.43 -6.48
N ARG A 36 -3.22 6.10 -7.74
CA ARG A 36 -2.26 6.84 -8.57
C ARG A 36 -2.60 8.33 -8.62
N GLY A 37 -3.86 8.67 -8.82
CA GLY A 37 -4.31 10.07 -8.83
C GLY A 37 -4.08 10.77 -7.51
N ILE A 38 -4.32 10.10 -6.39
CA ILE A 38 -4.07 10.66 -5.05
C ILE A 38 -2.57 10.94 -4.86
N ILE A 39 -1.73 9.99 -5.24
CA ILE A 39 -0.26 10.12 -5.14
C ILE A 39 0.23 11.28 -6.02
N ASP A 40 -0.27 11.39 -7.24
CA ASP A 40 0.08 12.49 -8.15
C ASP A 40 -0.28 13.85 -7.53
N ASN A 41 -1.44 13.96 -6.91
CA ASN A 41 -1.86 15.19 -6.23
C ASN A 41 -0.98 15.52 -5.02
N ASN A 42 -0.30 14.55 -4.45
CA ASN A 42 0.64 14.74 -3.35
C ASN A 42 2.09 14.93 -3.81
N GLY A 43 2.30 15.08 -5.12
CA GLY A 43 3.62 15.34 -5.67
C GLY A 43 4.52 14.12 -5.82
N GLY A 44 3.99 12.93 -5.57
CA GLY A 44 4.71 11.67 -5.76
C GLY A 44 4.44 11.04 -7.13
N ARG A 45 4.99 9.85 -7.33
CA ARG A 45 4.74 9.06 -8.53
C ARG A 45 4.63 7.59 -8.17
N MET A 46 3.47 6.98 -8.42
CA MET A 46 3.27 5.56 -8.20
C MET A 46 4.02 4.74 -9.28
N ILE A 47 4.85 3.81 -8.83
CA ILE A 47 5.61 2.92 -9.71
C ILE A 47 4.84 1.62 -9.95
N ALA A 48 4.28 1.06 -8.87
CA ALA A 48 3.53 -0.20 -8.93
C ALA A 48 2.51 -0.26 -7.80
N ALA A 49 1.44 -1.02 -8.02
CA ALA A 49 0.48 -1.39 -6.98
C ALA A 49 0.00 -2.81 -7.25
N GLY A 50 -0.28 -3.52 -6.20
CA GLY A 50 -0.78 -4.90 -6.28
C GLY A 50 -1.15 -5.41 -4.91
N GLY A 51 -1.79 -6.56 -4.85
CA GLY A 51 -2.16 -7.15 -3.57
C GLY A 51 -3.13 -8.29 -3.71
N MET A 52 -3.85 -8.51 -2.62
CA MET A 52 -4.86 -9.54 -2.45
C MET A 52 -6.14 -8.89 -1.95
N PRO A 53 -7.26 -9.62 -1.87
CA PRO A 53 -8.50 -9.03 -1.34
C PRO A 53 -8.39 -8.46 0.07
N ASP A 54 -7.41 -8.85 0.87
CA ASP A 54 -7.24 -8.44 2.26
C ASP A 54 -6.12 -7.43 2.51
N HIS A 55 -5.29 -7.12 1.51
CA HIS A 55 -4.20 -6.15 1.68
C HIS A 55 -3.70 -5.63 0.34
N LEU A 56 -2.94 -4.53 0.39
CA LEU A 56 -2.31 -4.00 -0.80
C LEU A 56 -0.88 -3.52 -0.54
N HIS A 57 -0.13 -3.49 -1.63
CA HIS A 57 1.21 -2.96 -1.71
C HIS A 57 1.24 -1.80 -2.69
N ILE A 58 1.94 -0.73 -2.32
CA ILE A 58 2.18 0.42 -3.19
C ILE A 58 3.67 0.68 -3.23
N LEU A 59 4.25 0.78 -4.41
CA LEU A 59 5.62 1.26 -4.59
C LEU A 59 5.54 2.64 -5.22
N SER A 60 6.09 3.64 -4.55
CA SER A 60 5.94 5.03 -5.00
C SER A 60 7.13 5.87 -4.60
N SER A 61 7.52 6.81 -5.46
CA SER A 61 8.30 7.94 -4.98
C SER A 61 7.39 8.84 -4.15
N ILE A 62 7.96 9.54 -3.17
CA ILE A 62 7.23 10.50 -2.35
C ILE A 62 7.66 11.92 -2.71
N GLY A 63 6.68 12.83 -2.69
CA GLY A 63 6.90 14.24 -2.94
C GLY A 63 7.04 15.02 -1.64
N ARG A 64 6.38 16.16 -1.57
CA ARG A 64 6.44 17.06 -0.40
C ARG A 64 5.60 16.59 0.77
N THR A 65 4.62 15.74 0.55
CA THR A 65 3.72 15.25 1.60
C THR A 65 4.43 14.18 2.43
N ALA A 66 4.34 14.28 3.75
CA ALA A 66 4.90 13.28 4.65
C ALA A 66 4.19 11.93 4.47
N ILE A 67 4.88 10.84 4.79
CA ILE A 67 4.38 9.48 4.56
C ILE A 67 3.06 9.25 5.30
N ASP A 68 2.97 9.64 6.56
CA ASP A 68 1.76 9.45 7.35
C ASP A 68 0.56 10.18 6.76
N GLN A 69 0.75 11.39 6.26
CA GLN A 69 -0.31 12.12 5.60
C GLN A 69 -0.69 11.51 4.26
N LEU A 70 0.28 11.08 3.47
CA LEU A 70 0.03 10.41 2.20
C LEU A 70 -0.81 9.15 2.41
N VAL A 71 -0.42 8.30 3.35
CA VAL A 71 -1.16 7.08 3.67
C VAL A 71 -2.56 7.42 4.19
N GLY A 72 -2.67 8.44 5.03
CA GLY A 72 -3.97 8.93 5.52
C GLY A 72 -4.89 9.39 4.39
N ASP A 73 -4.37 10.15 3.43
CA ASP A 73 -5.12 10.61 2.26
C ASP A 73 -5.56 9.43 1.39
N VAL A 74 -4.65 8.49 1.13
CA VAL A 74 -4.97 7.29 0.35
C VAL A 74 -6.09 6.49 1.02
N LYS A 75 -5.99 6.23 2.31
CA LYS A 75 -7.01 5.46 3.05
C LYS A 75 -8.35 6.16 3.08
N ARG A 76 -8.36 7.45 3.40
CA ARG A 76 -9.60 8.23 3.49
C ARG A 76 -10.31 8.29 2.15
N ASP A 77 -9.61 8.66 1.10
CA ASP A 77 -10.21 8.91 -0.20
C ASP A 77 -10.61 7.61 -0.91
N THR A 78 -9.79 6.56 -0.79
CA THR A 78 -10.15 5.26 -1.36
C THR A 78 -11.31 4.61 -0.63
N SER A 79 -11.39 4.75 0.69
CA SER A 79 -12.53 4.23 1.46
C SER A 79 -13.84 4.86 0.99
N LYS A 80 -13.85 6.19 0.81
CA LYS A 80 -15.03 6.89 0.28
C LYS A 80 -15.36 6.43 -1.14
N TRP A 81 -14.34 6.31 -1.98
CA TRP A 81 -14.52 5.90 -3.38
C TRP A 81 -15.09 4.49 -3.48
N ILE A 82 -14.54 3.53 -2.73
CA ILE A 82 -14.99 2.13 -2.72
C ILE A 82 -16.45 2.04 -2.30
N LYS A 83 -16.83 2.73 -1.23
CA LYS A 83 -18.21 2.72 -0.72
C LYS A 83 -19.23 3.23 -1.73
N LYS A 84 -18.80 4.08 -2.66
CA LYS A 84 -19.68 4.63 -3.70
C LYS A 84 -19.82 3.72 -4.92
N GLN A 85 -18.97 2.70 -5.06
CA GLN A 85 -19.02 1.82 -6.24
C GLN A 85 -20.23 0.90 -6.23
N ASP A 86 -20.59 0.38 -5.05
CA ASP A 86 -21.74 -0.51 -4.90
C ASP A 86 -22.16 -0.51 -3.42
N PRO A 87 -23.47 -0.60 -3.09
CA PRO A 87 -23.91 -0.71 -1.69
C PRO A 87 -23.31 -1.89 -0.93
N VAL A 88 -22.86 -2.94 -1.63
CA VAL A 88 -22.23 -4.10 -0.98
C VAL A 88 -20.93 -3.72 -0.29
N PHE A 89 -20.27 -2.62 -0.71
CA PHE A 89 -19.02 -2.16 -0.13
C PHE A 89 -19.19 -1.16 1.01
N ARG A 90 -20.40 -0.96 1.51
CA ARG A 90 -20.69 0.03 2.58
C ARG A 90 -19.89 -0.20 3.86
N ASP A 91 -19.48 -1.43 4.15
CA ASP A 91 -18.73 -1.81 5.35
C ASP A 91 -17.22 -1.90 5.10
N PHE A 92 -16.73 -1.27 4.03
CA PHE A 92 -15.31 -1.25 3.73
C PHE A 92 -14.55 -0.38 4.71
N TYR A 93 -13.48 -0.93 5.32
CA TYR A 93 -12.55 -0.19 6.19
C TYR A 93 -11.14 -0.73 6.01
N TRP A 94 -10.16 0.19 6.05
CA TRP A 94 -8.75 -0.17 6.16
C TRP A 94 -8.37 -0.38 7.62
N GLN A 95 -7.29 -1.15 7.87
CA GLN A 95 -6.66 -1.18 9.20
C GLN A 95 -6.18 0.23 9.58
N ARG A 96 -5.93 0.48 10.86
CA ARG A 96 -5.41 1.77 11.32
C ARG A 96 -3.94 1.97 10.98
N GLY A 97 -3.13 0.91 11.11
CA GLY A 97 -1.71 0.97 10.88
C GLY A 97 -1.32 0.79 9.41
N TYR A 98 -0.03 0.83 9.17
CA TYR A 98 0.58 0.55 7.87
C TYR A 98 2.06 0.24 8.07
N GLY A 99 2.68 -0.37 7.07
CA GLY A 99 4.13 -0.45 6.95
C GLY A 99 4.61 0.45 5.82
N ALA A 100 5.77 1.06 6.01
CA ALA A 100 6.44 1.82 4.96
C ALA A 100 7.94 1.57 5.06
N PHE A 101 8.53 1.12 3.96
CA PHE A 101 9.93 0.69 3.92
C PHE A 101 10.65 1.39 2.77
N SER A 102 11.88 1.84 3.01
CA SER A 102 12.68 2.46 1.96
C SER A 102 13.08 1.45 0.90
N VAL A 103 13.14 1.90 -0.34
CA VAL A 103 13.59 1.08 -1.48
C VAL A 103 14.68 1.83 -2.22
N SER A 104 15.86 1.23 -2.34
CA SER A 104 16.96 1.82 -3.10
C SER A 104 16.66 1.71 -4.60
N GLU A 105 17.28 2.60 -5.38
CA GLU A 105 17.12 2.61 -6.84
C GLU A 105 17.40 1.24 -7.45
N SER A 106 18.43 0.55 -6.97
CA SER A 106 18.82 -0.77 -7.48
C SER A 106 17.79 -1.86 -7.19
N GLN A 107 16.84 -1.65 -6.26
CA GLN A 107 15.85 -2.64 -5.85
C GLN A 107 14.45 -2.37 -6.43
N ILE A 108 14.26 -1.26 -7.13
CA ILE A 108 12.93 -0.89 -7.67
C ILE A 108 12.38 -1.98 -8.59
N ALA A 109 13.19 -2.51 -9.49
CA ALA A 109 12.75 -3.55 -10.42
C ALA A 109 12.34 -4.84 -9.68
N ALA A 110 13.11 -5.25 -8.68
CA ALA A 110 12.81 -6.44 -7.88
C ALA A 110 11.54 -6.28 -7.07
N VAL A 111 11.33 -5.13 -6.45
CA VAL A 111 10.11 -4.86 -5.65
C VAL A 111 8.89 -4.73 -6.56
N THR A 112 9.04 -4.12 -7.74
CA THR A 112 7.97 -4.05 -8.74
C THR A 112 7.48 -5.45 -9.12
N LYS A 113 8.42 -6.37 -9.39
CA LYS A 113 8.11 -7.75 -9.72
C LYS A 113 7.45 -8.47 -8.55
N TYR A 114 7.95 -8.25 -7.33
CA TYR A 114 7.39 -8.81 -6.12
C TYR A 114 5.92 -8.39 -5.95
N ILE A 115 5.60 -7.11 -6.16
CA ILE A 115 4.23 -6.60 -6.06
C ILE A 115 3.34 -7.18 -7.16
N ALA A 116 3.85 -7.32 -8.39
CA ALA A 116 3.09 -7.90 -9.49
C ALA A 116 2.73 -9.38 -9.25
N ASN A 117 3.54 -10.10 -8.47
CA ASN A 117 3.38 -11.52 -8.22
C ASN A 117 2.63 -11.83 -6.91
N GLN A 118 1.92 -10.86 -6.32
CA GLN A 118 1.26 -11.05 -5.03
C GLN A 118 0.28 -12.24 -5.01
N LYS A 119 -0.48 -12.44 -6.08
CA LYS A 119 -1.45 -13.54 -6.13
C LYS A 119 -0.78 -14.92 -6.11
N GLU A 120 0.37 -15.06 -6.77
CA GLU A 120 1.15 -16.29 -6.72
C GLU A 120 1.83 -16.47 -5.36
N HIS A 121 2.38 -15.38 -4.81
CA HIS A 121 3.06 -15.36 -3.52
C HIS A 121 2.13 -15.83 -2.40
N HIS A 122 0.88 -15.34 -2.37
CA HIS A 122 -0.07 -15.65 -1.31
C HIS A 122 -0.76 -17.01 -1.44
N LYS A 123 -0.44 -17.80 -2.44
CA LYS A 123 -0.79 -19.23 -2.44
C LYS A 123 -0.03 -20.01 -1.37
N LYS A 124 1.10 -19.48 -0.90
CA LYS A 124 2.01 -20.16 0.03
C LYS A 124 2.25 -19.40 1.34
N GLN A 125 1.75 -18.18 1.46
CA GLN A 125 2.04 -17.29 2.60
C GLN A 125 0.85 -16.42 2.93
N THR A 126 0.59 -16.23 4.23
CA THR A 126 -0.44 -15.30 4.72
C THR A 126 0.09 -13.86 4.71
N TRP A 127 -0.83 -12.89 4.79
CA TRP A 127 -0.48 -11.47 4.95
C TRP A 127 0.35 -11.25 6.23
N GLN A 128 -0.05 -11.86 7.34
CA GLN A 128 0.69 -11.68 8.59
C GLN A 128 2.14 -12.16 8.48
N ASP A 129 2.36 -13.33 7.87
CA ASP A 129 3.71 -13.85 7.67
C ASP A 129 4.52 -12.97 6.73
N GLU A 130 3.91 -12.48 5.67
CA GLU A 130 4.56 -11.53 4.75
C GLU A 130 4.98 -10.26 5.47
N PHE A 131 4.10 -9.70 6.29
CA PHE A 131 4.39 -8.46 7.02
C PHE A 131 5.51 -8.67 8.04
N ARG A 132 5.51 -9.80 8.73
CA ARG A 132 6.61 -10.16 9.64
C ARG A 132 7.95 -10.21 8.93
N GLU A 133 8.00 -10.83 7.76
CA GLU A 133 9.21 -10.90 6.93
C GLU A 133 9.67 -9.53 6.46
N LEU A 134 8.76 -8.67 6.03
CA LEU A 134 9.10 -7.30 5.61
C LEU A 134 9.70 -6.50 6.77
N CYS A 135 9.11 -6.58 7.96
CA CYS A 135 9.64 -5.91 9.14
C CYS A 135 11.03 -6.44 9.50
N GLN A 136 11.21 -7.75 9.48
CA GLN A 136 12.51 -8.37 9.78
C GLN A 136 13.57 -7.94 8.76
N LYS A 137 13.25 -7.96 7.48
CA LYS A 137 14.15 -7.57 6.40
C LYS A 137 14.63 -6.12 6.54
N HIS A 138 13.76 -5.23 7.01
CA HIS A 138 14.05 -3.81 7.14
C HIS A 138 14.48 -3.39 8.55
N GLY A 139 14.67 -4.35 9.46
CA GLY A 139 15.13 -4.07 10.82
C GLY A 139 14.11 -3.31 11.66
N VAL A 140 12.83 -3.47 11.37
CA VAL A 140 11.74 -2.83 12.12
C VAL A 140 11.22 -3.79 13.18
N GLU A 141 11.20 -3.35 14.44
CA GLU A 141 10.64 -4.12 15.53
C GLU A 141 9.12 -4.09 15.45
N LEU A 142 8.50 -5.27 15.54
CA LEU A 142 7.07 -5.46 15.38
C LEU A 142 6.43 -5.83 16.72
N ASP A 143 5.46 -5.03 17.18
CA ASP A 143 4.66 -5.37 18.34
C ASP A 143 3.33 -5.98 17.88
N GLU A 144 3.22 -7.30 17.96
CA GLU A 144 2.06 -8.02 17.44
C GLU A 144 0.76 -7.76 18.22
N ARG A 145 0.83 -7.12 19.38
CA ARG A 145 -0.37 -6.71 20.11
C ARG A 145 -1.14 -5.58 19.40
N TYR A 146 -0.44 -4.77 18.59
CA TYR A 146 -1.00 -3.54 18.02
C TYR A 146 -0.92 -3.44 16.50
N CYS A 147 -0.11 -4.26 15.85
CA CYS A 147 0.19 -4.08 14.43
C CYS A 147 -0.93 -4.56 13.47
N TRP A 148 -1.86 -5.34 13.97
CA TRP A 148 -2.93 -5.92 13.14
C TRP A 148 -4.22 -5.09 13.11
N ASP A 149 -4.30 -4.07 13.93
CA ASP A 149 -5.48 -3.20 14.03
C ASP A 149 -5.48 -2.07 12.99
#